data_4b94367d9d07b98294a03edc06459020
#
_entry.id   4b94367d9d07b98294a03edc06459020
#
_cell.length_a   1.000
_cell.length_b   1.000
_cell.length_c   1.000
_cell.angle_alpha   90.00
_cell.angle_beta   90.00
_cell.angle_gamma   90.00
#
_symmetry.space_group_name_H-M   'P 1'
#
loop_
_entity.id
_entity.type
_entity.pdbx_description
1 polymer ?
#
loop_
_entity_poly.entity_id
_entity_poly.type
_entity_poly.pdbx_seq_one_letter_code
_entity_poly.pdbx_strand_id
1 'polypeptide(L)'
;MDFRLTEEQQDLQAGVRGLLAGRYGREALRASVDSGGALDRALWRELGEAGFFALRLPEAEGGVGLGLPEAVLVFEEAGRALLPGPLVATHLAAGTVPGAAAGTAVVTAFDLGDLRGGGRPLVAHLADADAVLGTPLLPSGEPVRSADPLTPLHRVAAPGSAAATYRDEGALLTAALQAGSALRTVELAVRYAQEREQFGQPIGAFQAVKHLCAQMLVRAEVARTAVYAAAVTADPAEVAGAKLLADGAAVRNARDCLQVHGGMGFTWEADVHLHLKRAWVRAEQWRTAGEAEELLAEELLAAELLTAGG
;
A
#
# COMPACT_ATOMS: atom_id res chain seq x y z
N MET A 1 14.00 -5.14 22.29
CA MET A 1 13.83 -5.53 20.89
C MET A 1 14.64 -4.56 20.05
N ASP A 2 15.52 -5.01 19.16
CA ASP A 2 16.26 -4.10 18.25
C ASP A 2 15.45 -3.93 16.98
N PHE A 3 15.02 -2.72 16.67
CA PHE A 3 14.21 -2.38 15.49
C PHE A 3 15.06 -1.95 14.29
N ARG A 4 16.39 -2.05 14.40
CA ARG A 4 17.26 -1.78 13.26
C ARG A 4 17.19 -2.94 12.27
N LEU A 5 17.05 -2.61 11.01
CA LEU A 5 17.11 -3.60 9.93
C LEU A 5 18.48 -4.27 9.91
N THR A 6 18.50 -5.58 9.69
CA THR A 6 19.73 -6.32 9.43
C THR A 6 20.35 -5.87 8.09
N GLU A 7 21.60 -6.20 7.85
CA GLU A 7 22.27 -5.93 6.57
C GLU A 7 21.52 -6.57 5.41
N GLU A 8 21.09 -7.81 5.55
CA GLU A 8 20.29 -8.55 4.56
C GLU A 8 18.95 -7.87 4.26
N GLN A 9 18.26 -7.36 5.28
CA GLN A 9 17.01 -6.61 5.11
C GLN A 9 17.23 -5.26 4.39
N GLN A 10 18.34 -4.58 4.69
CA GLN A 10 18.70 -3.35 4.00
C GLN A 10 19.05 -3.61 2.53
N ASP A 11 19.78 -4.70 2.23
CA ASP A 11 20.11 -5.11 0.88
C ASP A 11 18.87 -5.51 0.08
N LEU A 12 17.94 -6.24 0.70
CA LEU A 12 16.65 -6.58 0.09
C LEU A 12 15.87 -5.29 -0.29
N GLN A 13 15.75 -4.35 0.64
CA GLN A 13 15.06 -3.10 0.39
C GLN A 13 15.73 -2.28 -0.72
N ALA A 14 17.06 -2.18 -0.68
CA ALA A 14 17.84 -1.48 -1.70
C ALA A 14 17.71 -2.15 -3.08
N GLY A 15 17.72 -3.48 -3.15
CA GLY A 15 17.56 -4.26 -4.37
C GLY A 15 16.20 -4.03 -5.02
N VAL A 16 15.11 -4.10 -4.23
CA VAL A 16 13.76 -3.83 -4.71
C VAL A 16 13.62 -2.38 -5.18
N ARG A 17 14.15 -1.42 -4.43
CA ARG A 17 14.16 -0.01 -4.84
C ARG A 17 14.89 0.19 -6.17
N GLY A 18 16.06 -0.44 -6.35
CA GLY A 18 16.84 -0.42 -7.59
C GLY A 18 16.07 -1.02 -8.77
N LEU A 19 15.42 -2.17 -8.57
CA LEU A 19 14.59 -2.83 -9.57
C LEU A 19 13.45 -1.90 -10.02
N LEU A 20 12.70 -1.36 -9.07
CA LEU A 20 11.57 -0.48 -9.37
C LEU A 20 12.02 0.84 -10.01
N ALA A 21 13.13 1.42 -9.58
CA ALA A 21 13.67 2.63 -10.20
C ALA A 21 14.08 2.39 -11.67
N GLY A 22 14.60 1.22 -11.99
CA GLY A 22 14.99 0.84 -13.35
C GLY A 22 13.84 0.43 -14.26
N ARG A 23 12.78 -0.18 -13.70
CA ARG A 23 11.67 -0.76 -14.49
C ARG A 23 10.38 0.05 -14.43
N TYR A 24 10.16 0.77 -13.35
CA TYR A 24 8.96 1.55 -13.11
C TYR A 24 9.29 2.98 -12.66
N GLY A 25 10.07 3.69 -13.49
CA GLY A 25 10.38 5.10 -13.30
C GLY A 25 9.20 6.01 -13.67
N ARG A 26 9.42 7.33 -13.65
CA ARG A 26 8.38 8.35 -13.89
C ARG A 26 7.67 8.18 -15.23
N GLU A 27 8.37 7.80 -16.29
CA GLU A 27 7.79 7.60 -17.61
C GLU A 27 6.79 6.43 -17.61
N ALA A 28 7.17 5.28 -17.03
CA ALA A 28 6.29 4.12 -16.86
C ALA A 28 5.08 4.45 -15.97
N LEU A 29 5.27 5.21 -14.88
CA LEU A 29 4.19 5.68 -14.03
C LEU A 29 3.18 6.50 -14.84
N ARG A 30 3.65 7.43 -15.69
CA ARG A 30 2.77 8.24 -16.54
C ARG A 30 2.06 7.42 -17.59
N ALA A 31 2.75 6.49 -18.24
CA ALA A 31 2.12 5.56 -19.19
C ALA A 31 1.01 4.74 -18.52
N SER A 32 1.22 4.28 -17.27
CA SER A 32 0.19 3.58 -16.50
C SER A 32 -1.02 4.48 -16.18
N VAL A 33 -0.79 5.77 -15.87
CA VAL A 33 -1.88 6.75 -15.66
C VAL A 33 -2.67 6.98 -16.94
N ASP A 34 -2.00 7.15 -18.06
CA ASP A 34 -2.60 7.43 -19.36
C ASP A 34 -3.40 6.22 -19.91
N SER A 35 -2.97 5.00 -19.56
CA SER A 35 -3.71 3.77 -19.85
C SER A 35 -4.88 3.48 -18.89
N GLY A 36 -5.14 4.37 -17.91
CA GLY A 36 -6.19 4.18 -16.91
C GLY A 36 -5.90 3.06 -15.91
N GLY A 37 -4.64 2.78 -15.66
CA GLY A 37 -4.20 1.77 -14.70
C GLY A 37 -4.17 0.35 -15.25
N ALA A 38 -4.24 0.18 -16.57
CA ALA A 38 -4.07 -1.14 -17.21
C ALA A 38 -2.72 -1.74 -16.83
N LEU A 39 -2.74 -3.04 -16.49
CA LEU A 39 -1.57 -3.73 -15.96
C LEU A 39 -0.57 -4.08 -17.06
N ASP A 40 0.69 -3.72 -16.86
CA ASP A 40 1.79 -4.22 -17.68
C ASP A 40 2.13 -5.67 -17.28
N ARG A 41 1.67 -6.62 -18.08
CA ARG A 41 1.90 -8.06 -17.87
C ARG A 41 3.37 -8.47 -18.01
N ALA A 42 4.21 -7.70 -18.70
CA ALA A 42 5.63 -7.98 -18.80
C ALA A 42 6.31 -7.60 -17.48
N LEU A 43 6.06 -6.40 -16.97
CA LEU A 43 6.53 -5.98 -15.65
C LEU A 43 6.04 -6.93 -14.54
N TRP A 44 4.77 -7.38 -14.63
CA TRP A 44 4.20 -8.29 -13.62
C TRP A 44 4.95 -9.62 -13.56
N ARG A 45 5.33 -10.18 -14.71
CA ARG A 45 6.18 -11.39 -14.78
C ARG A 45 7.58 -11.14 -14.26
N GLU A 46 8.21 -10.02 -14.61
CA GLU A 46 9.53 -9.66 -14.08
C GLU A 46 9.53 -9.55 -12.55
N LEU A 47 8.45 -9.00 -11.96
CA LEU A 47 8.29 -8.98 -10.51
C LEU A 47 8.16 -10.39 -9.92
N GLY A 48 7.41 -11.28 -10.56
CA GLY A 48 7.32 -12.69 -10.17
C GLY A 48 8.64 -13.42 -10.27
N GLU A 49 9.39 -13.24 -11.36
CA GLU A 49 10.73 -13.80 -11.55
C GLU A 49 11.74 -13.29 -10.52
N ALA A 50 11.57 -12.03 -10.06
CA ALA A 50 12.36 -11.47 -8.96
C ALA A 50 11.90 -11.96 -7.56
N GLY A 51 10.89 -12.83 -7.47
CA GLY A 51 10.39 -13.38 -6.22
C GLY A 51 9.41 -12.48 -5.46
N PHE A 52 8.98 -11.35 -6.03
CA PHE A 52 8.12 -10.37 -5.35
C PHE A 52 6.81 -10.98 -4.80
N PHE A 53 6.19 -11.88 -5.55
CA PHE A 53 4.95 -12.52 -5.10
C PHE A 53 5.19 -13.77 -4.26
N ALA A 54 6.38 -14.38 -4.35
CA ALA A 54 6.73 -15.64 -3.70
C ALA A 54 7.55 -15.47 -2.41
N LEU A 55 7.66 -14.24 -1.87
CA LEU A 55 8.52 -13.91 -0.72
C LEU A 55 8.36 -14.87 0.45
N ARG A 56 7.12 -15.19 0.82
CA ARG A 56 6.76 -16.01 1.99
C ARG A 56 6.50 -17.47 1.68
N LEU A 57 6.46 -17.85 0.41
CA LEU A 57 6.38 -19.27 0.07
C LEU A 57 7.65 -19.98 0.49
N PRO A 58 7.54 -21.20 1.06
CA PRO A 58 8.70 -22.05 1.34
C PRO A 58 9.55 -22.29 0.09
N GLU A 59 10.86 -22.42 0.26
CA GLU A 59 11.79 -22.76 -0.85
C GLU A 59 11.40 -24.08 -1.52
N ALA A 60 10.93 -25.07 -0.74
CA ALA A 60 10.47 -26.35 -1.26
C ALA A 60 9.25 -26.23 -2.20
N GLU A 61 8.52 -25.12 -2.15
CA GLU A 61 7.38 -24.79 -3.02
C GLU A 61 7.77 -23.77 -4.11
N GLY A 62 9.07 -23.52 -4.28
CA GLY A 62 9.58 -22.57 -5.26
C GLY A 62 9.52 -21.11 -4.82
N GLY A 63 9.38 -20.85 -3.53
CA GLY A 63 9.39 -19.52 -2.94
C GLY A 63 10.76 -19.06 -2.47
N VAL A 64 10.78 -17.91 -1.78
CA VAL A 64 12.01 -17.31 -1.22
C VAL A 64 12.21 -17.67 0.26
N GLY A 65 11.16 -18.13 0.95
CA GLY A 65 11.24 -18.58 2.35
C GLY A 65 11.39 -17.44 3.38
N LEU A 66 11.10 -16.20 3.01
CA LEU A 66 11.20 -15.03 3.91
C LEU A 66 9.97 -14.88 4.82
N GLY A 67 10.10 -14.00 5.81
CA GLY A 67 9.04 -13.70 6.76
C GLY A 67 8.14 -12.52 6.38
N LEU A 68 7.18 -12.25 7.25
CA LEU A 68 6.33 -11.07 7.13
C LEU A 68 7.10 -9.75 7.32
N PRO A 69 8.14 -9.67 8.19
CA PRO A 69 9.01 -8.50 8.27
C PRO A 69 9.68 -8.12 6.93
N GLU A 70 10.18 -9.09 6.16
CA GLU A 70 10.78 -8.83 4.86
C GLU A 70 9.73 -8.46 3.81
N ALA A 71 8.55 -9.08 3.87
CA ALA A 71 7.46 -8.73 2.96
C ALA A 71 7.04 -7.26 3.11
N VAL A 72 6.92 -6.73 4.33
CA VAL A 72 6.54 -5.30 4.53
C VAL A 72 7.60 -4.35 3.97
N LEU A 73 8.90 -4.69 4.01
CA LEU A 73 9.96 -3.89 3.41
C LEU A 73 9.81 -3.79 1.88
N VAL A 74 9.50 -4.91 1.24
CA VAL A 74 9.28 -4.98 -0.21
C VAL A 74 8.04 -4.20 -0.62
N PHE A 75 6.94 -4.34 0.14
CA PHE A 75 5.70 -3.60 -0.12
C PHE A 75 5.84 -2.09 0.19
N GLU A 76 6.68 -1.69 1.15
CA GLU A 76 7.02 -0.28 1.38
C GLU A 76 7.62 0.34 0.10
N GLU A 77 8.58 -0.33 -0.53
CA GLU A 77 9.19 0.18 -1.78
C GLU A 77 8.20 0.23 -2.95
N ALA A 78 7.32 -0.76 -3.08
CA ALA A 78 6.25 -0.73 -4.06
C ALA A 78 5.27 0.45 -3.83
N GLY A 79 5.01 0.78 -2.57
CA GLY A 79 4.23 1.95 -2.16
C GLY A 79 4.88 3.27 -2.54
N ARG A 80 6.18 3.39 -2.33
CA ARG A 80 7.01 4.55 -2.72
C ARG A 80 6.96 4.80 -4.22
N ALA A 81 7.02 3.74 -5.01
CA ALA A 81 6.98 3.80 -6.47
C ALA A 81 5.58 4.03 -7.05
N LEU A 82 4.50 3.97 -6.25
CA LEU A 82 3.12 3.91 -6.73
C LEU A 82 2.86 2.73 -7.69
N LEU A 83 3.55 1.62 -7.51
CA LEU A 83 3.41 0.45 -8.37
C LEU A 83 1.94 0.05 -8.48
N PRO A 84 1.35 -0.06 -9.69
CA PRO A 84 -0.04 -0.42 -9.91
C PRO A 84 -0.26 -1.93 -9.80
N GLY A 85 -1.52 -2.34 -9.77
CA GLY A 85 -1.93 -3.73 -9.77
C GLY A 85 -2.34 -4.25 -8.40
N PRO A 86 -2.98 -5.43 -8.35
CA PRO A 86 -3.45 -6.07 -7.13
C PRO A 86 -2.31 -6.83 -6.43
N LEU A 87 -1.25 -6.11 -6.05
CA LEU A 87 0.00 -6.64 -5.51
C LEU A 87 -0.23 -7.54 -4.29
N VAL A 88 -1.03 -7.04 -3.33
CA VAL A 88 -1.32 -7.74 -2.08
C VAL A 88 -2.07 -9.04 -2.34
N ALA A 89 -3.14 -8.99 -3.13
CA ALA A 89 -3.95 -10.17 -3.42
C ALA A 89 -3.16 -11.24 -4.20
N THR A 90 -2.31 -10.84 -5.15
CA THR A 90 -1.46 -11.79 -5.89
C THR A 90 -0.41 -12.42 -4.99
N HIS A 91 0.23 -11.63 -4.09
CA HIS A 91 1.16 -12.16 -3.10
C HIS A 91 0.49 -13.19 -2.16
N LEU A 92 -0.69 -12.85 -1.63
CA LEU A 92 -1.44 -13.75 -0.75
C LEU A 92 -1.93 -15.02 -1.45
N ALA A 93 -2.10 -14.96 -2.77
CA ALA A 93 -2.52 -16.10 -3.59
C ALA A 93 -1.36 -17.03 -4.02
N ALA A 94 -0.12 -16.67 -3.76
CA ALA A 94 1.06 -17.33 -4.32
C ALA A 94 1.12 -18.85 -4.09
N GLY A 95 0.67 -19.32 -2.93
CA GLY A 95 0.61 -20.75 -2.59
C GLY A 95 -0.70 -21.46 -3.00
N THR A 96 -1.70 -20.75 -3.51
CA THR A 96 -3.04 -21.33 -3.76
C THR A 96 -3.52 -21.18 -5.20
N VAL A 97 -3.04 -20.16 -5.92
CA VAL A 97 -3.40 -19.91 -7.32
C VAL A 97 -2.21 -20.21 -8.22
N PRO A 98 -2.29 -21.19 -9.13
CA PRO A 98 -1.21 -21.48 -10.06
C PRO A 98 -0.79 -20.25 -10.86
N GLY A 99 0.50 -19.98 -10.91
CA GLY A 99 1.07 -18.86 -11.65
C GLY A 99 1.10 -17.53 -10.88
N ALA A 100 0.46 -17.40 -9.72
CA ALA A 100 0.51 -16.18 -8.92
C ALA A 100 1.93 -15.88 -8.43
N ALA A 101 2.63 -16.86 -7.88
CA ALA A 101 4.02 -16.72 -7.42
C ALA A 101 4.97 -16.25 -8.53
N ALA A 102 4.81 -16.79 -9.74
CA ALA A 102 5.62 -16.47 -10.90
C ALA A 102 5.17 -15.19 -11.66
N GLY A 103 4.13 -14.51 -11.21
CA GLY A 103 3.58 -13.35 -11.89
C GLY A 103 2.95 -13.65 -13.27
N THR A 104 2.70 -14.93 -13.59
CA THR A 104 2.01 -15.33 -14.82
C THR A 104 0.49 -15.23 -14.67
N ALA A 105 -0.02 -15.28 -13.45
CA ALA A 105 -1.40 -15.01 -13.12
C ALA A 105 -1.50 -13.73 -12.26
N VAL A 106 -2.49 -12.92 -12.55
CA VAL A 106 -2.88 -11.74 -11.77
C VAL A 106 -4.07 -12.09 -10.91
N VAL A 107 -3.96 -11.94 -9.61
CA VAL A 107 -5.02 -12.27 -8.67
C VAL A 107 -5.49 -11.00 -7.97
N THR A 108 -6.79 -10.71 -8.06
CA THR A 108 -7.43 -9.64 -7.29
C THR A 108 -8.21 -10.18 -6.10
N ALA A 109 -8.86 -9.31 -5.32
CA ALA A 109 -9.63 -9.71 -4.16
C ALA A 109 -10.88 -8.84 -3.97
N PHE A 110 -11.79 -9.33 -3.11
CA PHE A 110 -12.85 -8.51 -2.52
C PHE A 110 -12.28 -7.81 -1.27
N ASP A 111 -11.51 -6.76 -1.47
CA ASP A 111 -10.73 -6.08 -0.45
C ASP A 111 -11.15 -4.62 -0.21
N LEU A 112 -12.14 -4.11 -0.97
CA LEU A 112 -12.55 -2.71 -0.93
C LEU A 112 -13.88 -2.50 -0.18
N GLY A 113 -13.84 -1.59 0.80
CA GLY A 113 -15.01 -1.12 1.54
C GLY A 113 -15.54 -2.09 2.59
N ASP A 114 -16.58 -1.68 3.30
CA ASP A 114 -17.30 -2.54 4.24
C ASP A 114 -18.19 -3.54 3.49
N LEU A 115 -17.75 -4.79 3.42
CA LEU A 115 -18.50 -5.88 2.81
C LEU A 115 -19.72 -6.32 3.63
N ARG A 116 -19.85 -5.88 4.90
CA ARG A 116 -20.96 -6.20 5.80
C ARG A 116 -22.23 -5.40 5.47
N GLY A 117 -22.09 -4.23 4.82
CA GLY A 117 -23.19 -3.29 4.55
C GLY A 117 -24.18 -3.71 3.46
N GLY A 118 -24.08 -4.90 2.87
CA GLY A 118 -25.03 -5.44 1.87
C GLY A 118 -25.00 -4.70 0.52
N GLY A 119 -24.05 -3.83 0.30
CA GLY A 119 -23.82 -3.13 -0.98
C GLY A 119 -23.23 -4.05 -2.05
N ARG A 120 -23.25 -3.59 -3.31
CA ARG A 120 -22.54 -4.27 -4.42
C ARG A 120 -21.04 -3.94 -4.28
N PRO A 121 -20.18 -4.93 -4.00
CA PRO A 121 -18.76 -4.69 -3.75
C PRO A 121 -18.03 -4.12 -4.98
N LEU A 122 -16.94 -3.40 -4.68
CA LEU A 122 -15.99 -2.94 -5.68
C LEU A 122 -14.78 -3.90 -5.69
N VAL A 123 -14.28 -4.19 -6.88
CA VAL A 123 -13.08 -5.01 -7.09
C VAL A 123 -12.10 -4.22 -7.94
N ALA A 124 -10.87 -4.09 -7.44
CA ALA A 124 -9.80 -3.42 -8.15
C ALA A 124 -9.18 -4.34 -9.22
N HIS A 125 -8.79 -3.79 -10.37
CA HIS A 125 -8.10 -4.51 -11.45
C HIS A 125 -8.83 -5.78 -11.96
N LEU A 126 -10.15 -5.82 -11.87
CA LEU A 126 -10.93 -7.01 -12.28
C LEU A 126 -10.75 -7.37 -13.76
N ALA A 127 -10.60 -6.36 -14.63
CA ALA A 127 -10.41 -6.59 -16.08
C ALA A 127 -9.05 -7.22 -16.41
N ASP A 128 -8.05 -7.01 -15.56
CA ASP A 128 -6.71 -7.58 -15.72
C ASP A 128 -6.53 -8.91 -14.98
N ALA A 129 -7.48 -9.28 -14.11
CA ALA A 129 -7.35 -10.43 -13.22
C ALA A 129 -7.64 -11.76 -13.95
N ASP A 130 -6.85 -12.77 -13.63
CA ASP A 130 -7.05 -14.15 -14.05
C ASP A 130 -7.83 -14.93 -12.98
N ALA A 131 -7.78 -14.49 -11.71
CA ALA A 131 -8.48 -15.11 -10.58
C ALA A 131 -8.83 -14.06 -9.52
N VAL A 132 -9.72 -14.44 -8.60
CA VAL A 132 -10.05 -13.70 -7.38
C VAL A 132 -9.69 -14.54 -6.17
N LEU A 133 -8.94 -13.98 -5.25
CA LEU A 133 -8.47 -14.67 -4.04
C LEU A 133 -9.64 -15.27 -3.26
N GLY A 134 -9.55 -16.56 -2.98
CA GLY A 134 -10.52 -17.30 -2.18
C GLY A 134 -11.88 -17.56 -2.84
N THR A 135 -12.03 -17.35 -4.14
CA THR A 135 -13.23 -17.72 -4.88
C THR A 135 -12.87 -18.51 -6.15
N PRO A 136 -13.67 -19.55 -6.49
CA PRO A 136 -13.38 -20.36 -7.67
C PRO A 136 -13.77 -19.70 -8.99
N LEU A 137 -14.53 -18.60 -8.94
CA LEU A 137 -15.08 -17.95 -10.13
C LEU A 137 -14.65 -16.50 -10.22
N LEU A 138 -14.23 -16.08 -11.41
CA LEU A 138 -14.01 -14.68 -11.74
C LEU A 138 -15.39 -14.01 -11.98
N PRO A 139 -15.81 -13.04 -11.15
CA PRO A 139 -17.10 -12.40 -11.32
C PRO A 139 -17.09 -11.46 -12.53
N SER A 140 -18.23 -11.28 -13.17
CA SER A 140 -18.43 -10.17 -14.09
C SER A 140 -18.72 -8.88 -13.31
N GLY A 141 -18.21 -7.75 -13.79
CA GLY A 141 -18.40 -6.46 -13.16
C GLY A 141 -18.57 -5.32 -14.16
N GLU A 142 -19.24 -4.27 -13.73
CA GLU A 142 -19.38 -3.03 -14.49
C GLU A 142 -18.26 -2.07 -14.11
N PRO A 143 -17.51 -1.46 -15.06
CA PRO A 143 -16.47 -0.52 -14.74
C PRO A 143 -17.04 0.71 -14.03
N VAL A 144 -16.34 1.20 -13.00
CA VAL A 144 -16.69 2.38 -12.22
C VAL A 144 -15.53 3.35 -12.22
N ARG A 145 -15.82 4.64 -12.32
CA ARG A 145 -14.77 5.66 -12.27
C ARG A 145 -14.08 5.65 -10.92
N SER A 146 -12.79 5.37 -10.90
CA SER A 146 -11.94 5.44 -9.72
C SER A 146 -11.45 6.88 -9.47
N ALA A 147 -11.26 7.23 -8.20
CA ALA A 147 -10.54 8.44 -7.81
C ALA A 147 -9.04 8.35 -8.16
N ASP A 148 -8.47 7.12 -8.10
CA ASP A 148 -7.09 6.83 -8.44
C ASP A 148 -6.99 6.29 -9.88
N PRO A 149 -6.33 7.00 -10.81
CA PRO A 149 -6.20 6.55 -12.19
C PRO A 149 -5.36 5.28 -12.36
N LEU A 150 -4.60 4.88 -11.33
CA LEU A 150 -3.78 3.67 -11.32
C LEU A 150 -4.52 2.46 -10.72
N THR A 151 -5.77 2.61 -10.27
CA THR A 151 -6.59 1.54 -9.70
C THR A 151 -7.95 1.49 -10.38
N PRO A 152 -8.08 0.83 -11.54
CA PRO A 152 -9.36 0.62 -12.19
C PRO A 152 -10.29 -0.21 -11.30
N LEU A 153 -11.55 0.23 -11.17
CA LEU A 153 -12.55 -0.39 -10.31
C LEU A 153 -13.71 -0.96 -11.10
N HIS A 154 -14.25 -2.08 -10.64
CA HIS A 154 -15.46 -2.69 -11.17
C HIS A 154 -16.45 -2.97 -10.03
N ARG A 155 -17.73 -2.71 -10.29
CA ARG A 155 -18.81 -3.07 -9.38
C ARG A 155 -19.36 -4.43 -9.75
N VAL A 156 -19.37 -5.37 -8.83
CA VAL A 156 -19.82 -6.75 -9.04
C VAL A 156 -21.15 -7.04 -8.36
N ALA A 157 -21.87 -8.04 -8.86
CA ALA A 157 -23.25 -8.32 -8.41
C ALA A 157 -23.33 -9.08 -7.08
N ALA A 158 -22.34 -9.90 -6.76
CA ALA A 158 -22.34 -10.75 -5.57
C ALA A 158 -21.08 -10.53 -4.73
N PRO A 159 -21.22 -10.49 -3.40
CA PRO A 159 -20.06 -10.46 -2.52
C PRO A 159 -19.35 -11.82 -2.53
N GLY A 160 -18.03 -11.80 -2.66
CA GLY A 160 -17.21 -12.96 -2.31
C GLY A 160 -16.91 -12.91 -0.81
N SER A 161 -17.00 -14.05 -0.13
CA SER A 161 -16.80 -14.12 1.31
C SER A 161 -15.36 -14.47 1.74
N ALA A 162 -14.47 -14.70 0.81
CA ALA A 162 -13.24 -15.44 1.08
C ALA A 162 -12.04 -14.61 1.55
N ALA A 163 -12.13 -13.30 1.55
CA ALA A 163 -11.02 -12.44 1.99
C ALA A 163 -10.79 -12.41 3.52
N ALA A 164 -11.71 -12.95 4.31
CA ALA A 164 -11.64 -12.91 5.78
C ALA A 164 -10.35 -13.53 6.34
N THR A 165 -9.91 -14.68 5.79
CA THR A 165 -8.69 -15.38 6.23
C THR A 165 -7.40 -14.58 5.99
N TYR A 166 -7.41 -13.71 4.97
CA TYR A 166 -6.25 -12.92 4.56
C TYR A 166 -6.30 -11.48 5.04
N ARG A 167 -7.31 -11.13 5.84
CA ARG A 167 -7.64 -9.74 6.14
C ARG A 167 -6.54 -9.00 6.89
N ASP A 168 -5.97 -9.62 7.92
CA ASP A 168 -4.95 -9.00 8.73
C ASP A 168 -3.64 -8.83 7.95
N GLU A 169 -3.22 -9.87 7.25
CA GLU A 169 -2.03 -9.80 6.42
C GLU A 169 -2.21 -8.82 5.25
N GLY A 170 -3.38 -8.83 4.60
CA GLY A 170 -3.73 -7.87 3.56
C GLY A 170 -3.72 -6.43 4.06
N ALA A 171 -4.26 -6.19 5.26
CA ALA A 171 -4.24 -4.88 5.91
C ALA A 171 -2.81 -4.42 6.22
N LEU A 172 -1.96 -5.32 6.75
CA LEU A 172 -0.57 -5.00 7.06
C LEU A 172 0.26 -4.68 5.81
N LEU A 173 0.16 -5.49 4.76
CA LEU A 173 0.86 -5.22 3.50
C LEU A 173 0.37 -3.93 2.83
N THR A 174 -0.94 -3.62 2.95
CA THR A 174 -1.48 -2.33 2.49
C THR A 174 -0.97 -1.18 3.35
N ALA A 175 -0.84 -1.36 4.66
CA ALA A 175 -0.21 -0.37 5.54
C ALA A 175 1.26 -0.11 5.15
N ALA A 176 2.01 -1.14 4.76
CA ALA A 176 3.37 -0.99 4.23
C ALA A 176 3.41 -0.15 2.93
N LEU A 177 2.50 -0.42 1.98
CA LEU A 177 2.33 0.40 0.78
C LEU A 177 2.03 1.87 1.11
N GLN A 178 1.20 2.13 2.12
CA GLN A 178 0.85 3.48 2.57
C GLN A 178 2.02 4.18 3.28
N ALA A 179 2.76 3.47 4.15
CA ALA A 179 3.97 3.99 4.79
C ALA A 179 5.02 4.39 3.76
N GLY A 180 5.25 3.56 2.74
CA GLY A 180 6.14 3.87 1.62
C GLY A 180 5.72 5.12 0.86
N SER A 181 4.43 5.27 0.55
CA SER A 181 3.88 6.48 -0.08
C SER A 181 4.05 7.71 0.81
N ALA A 182 3.82 7.60 2.12
CA ALA A 182 4.02 8.68 3.08
C ALA A 182 5.48 9.14 3.13
N LEU A 183 6.45 8.22 3.16
CA LEU A 183 7.89 8.53 3.11
C LEU A 183 8.27 9.23 1.80
N ARG A 184 7.75 8.73 0.67
CA ARG A 184 8.04 9.31 -0.65
C ARG A 184 7.55 10.75 -0.76
N THR A 185 6.38 11.05 -0.23
CA THR A 185 5.83 12.42 -0.25
C THR A 185 6.63 13.39 0.62
N VAL A 186 7.26 12.92 1.72
CA VAL A 186 8.23 13.72 2.48
C VAL A 186 9.43 14.10 1.60
N GLU A 187 10.02 13.13 0.91
CA GLU A 187 11.19 13.40 0.04
C GLU A 187 10.85 14.37 -1.09
N LEU A 188 9.67 14.20 -1.71
CA LEU A 188 9.20 15.09 -2.77
C LEU A 188 9.01 16.52 -2.26
N ALA A 189 8.38 16.68 -1.09
CA ALA A 189 8.15 17.98 -0.47
C ALA A 189 9.48 18.67 -0.09
N VAL A 190 10.40 17.94 0.54
CA VAL A 190 11.71 18.46 0.95
C VAL A 190 12.54 18.89 -0.26
N ARG A 191 12.62 18.05 -1.30
CA ARG A 191 13.33 18.38 -2.54
C ARG A 191 12.77 19.63 -3.17
N TYR A 192 11.44 19.68 -3.36
CA TYR A 192 10.79 20.84 -3.95
C TYR A 192 11.04 22.12 -3.10
N ALA A 193 10.99 22.01 -1.77
CA ALA A 193 11.25 23.14 -0.88
C ALA A 193 12.69 23.65 -0.96
N GLN A 194 13.66 22.79 -1.29
CA GLN A 194 15.06 23.16 -1.49
C GLN A 194 15.31 23.83 -2.86
N GLU A 195 14.60 23.39 -3.90
CA GLU A 195 14.81 23.85 -5.28
C GLU A 195 13.95 25.06 -5.66
N ARG A 196 12.74 25.18 -5.08
CA ARG A 196 11.79 26.25 -5.42
C ARG A 196 12.14 27.54 -4.71
N GLU A 197 12.40 28.59 -5.47
CA GLU A 197 12.66 29.91 -4.93
C GLU A 197 11.43 30.83 -5.00
N GLN A 198 11.19 31.58 -3.93
CA GLN A 198 10.22 32.66 -3.83
C GLN A 198 10.77 33.71 -2.84
N PHE A 199 10.45 34.97 -3.08
CA PHE A 199 10.93 36.08 -2.23
C PHE A 199 12.45 36.12 -2.07
N GLY A 200 13.19 35.75 -3.13
CA GLY A 200 14.66 35.80 -3.18
C GLY A 200 15.39 34.68 -2.44
N GLN A 201 14.70 33.60 -2.04
CA GLN A 201 15.30 32.44 -1.37
C GLN A 201 14.49 31.15 -1.60
N PRO A 202 15.07 29.94 -1.37
CA PRO A 202 14.34 28.69 -1.37
C PRO A 202 13.17 28.73 -0.39
N ILE A 203 12.02 28.18 -0.78
CA ILE A 203 10.82 28.17 0.09
C ILE A 203 11.06 27.37 1.38
N GLY A 204 11.99 26.41 1.37
CA GLY A 204 12.43 25.68 2.55
C GLY A 204 13.14 26.55 3.61
N ALA A 205 13.51 27.80 3.30
CA ALA A 205 14.02 28.75 4.28
C ALA A 205 12.94 29.25 5.25
N PHE A 206 11.64 29.22 4.83
CA PHE A 206 10.53 29.69 5.65
C PHE A 206 10.14 28.66 6.72
N GLN A 207 9.94 29.14 7.97
CA GLN A 207 9.65 28.27 9.11
C GLN A 207 8.38 27.44 8.93
N ALA A 208 7.33 28.00 8.33
CA ALA A 208 6.09 27.28 8.08
C ALA A 208 6.31 26.04 7.19
N VAL A 209 7.15 26.14 6.15
CA VAL A 209 7.49 25.02 5.26
C VAL A 209 8.35 23.99 5.98
N LYS A 210 9.35 24.45 6.77
CA LYS A 210 10.19 23.56 7.59
C LYS A 210 9.35 22.74 8.56
N HIS A 211 8.42 23.39 9.29
CA HIS A 211 7.56 22.71 10.26
C HIS A 211 6.64 21.72 9.58
N LEU A 212 6.10 22.06 8.40
CA LEU A 212 5.25 21.15 7.63
C LEU A 212 6.03 19.89 7.23
N CYS A 213 7.21 20.04 6.64
CA CYS A 213 8.07 18.91 6.27
C CYS A 213 8.48 18.06 7.50
N ALA A 214 8.78 18.69 8.64
CA ALA A 214 9.11 17.98 9.87
C ALA A 214 7.92 17.18 10.40
N GLN A 215 6.70 17.73 10.38
CA GLN A 215 5.49 17.01 10.77
C GLN A 215 5.19 15.83 9.82
N MET A 216 5.41 16.01 8.51
CA MET A 216 5.30 14.91 7.54
C MET A 216 6.26 13.78 7.87
N LEU A 217 7.51 14.09 8.19
CA LEU A 217 8.51 13.08 8.56
C LEU A 217 8.10 12.31 9.81
N VAL A 218 7.68 13.01 10.88
CA VAL A 218 7.22 12.35 12.12
C VAL A 218 6.10 11.39 11.85
N ARG A 219 5.06 11.79 11.08
CA ARG A 219 3.94 10.90 10.76
C ARG A 219 4.38 9.67 9.97
N ALA A 220 5.26 9.84 8.99
CA ALA A 220 5.75 8.75 8.16
C ALA A 220 6.59 7.75 8.98
N GLU A 221 7.48 8.23 9.85
CA GLU A 221 8.33 7.38 10.69
C GLU A 221 7.54 6.65 11.77
N VAL A 222 6.54 7.28 12.39
CA VAL A 222 5.63 6.63 13.34
C VAL A 222 4.85 5.51 12.66
N ALA A 223 4.27 5.78 11.47
CA ALA A 223 3.55 4.78 10.71
C ALA A 223 4.44 3.61 10.30
N ARG A 224 5.65 3.88 9.78
CA ARG A 224 6.64 2.85 9.42
C ARG A 224 7.01 1.98 10.60
N THR A 225 7.29 2.57 11.75
CA THR A 225 7.65 1.84 12.97
C THR A 225 6.51 0.93 13.42
N ALA A 226 5.27 1.41 13.37
CA ALA A 226 4.09 0.60 13.72
C ALA A 226 3.91 -0.58 12.75
N VAL A 227 4.11 -0.37 11.43
CA VAL A 227 4.05 -1.44 10.42
C VAL A 227 5.12 -2.49 10.67
N TYR A 228 6.35 -2.08 10.99
CA TYR A 228 7.45 -3.02 11.27
C TYR A 228 7.21 -3.81 12.57
N ALA A 229 6.68 -3.17 13.60
CA ALA A 229 6.32 -3.84 14.85
C ALA A 229 5.22 -4.89 14.61
N ALA A 230 4.14 -4.51 13.95
CA ALA A 230 3.04 -5.41 13.62
C ALA A 230 3.47 -6.57 12.70
N ALA A 231 4.48 -6.38 11.84
CA ALA A 231 5.03 -7.45 11.01
C ALA A 231 5.79 -8.52 11.82
N VAL A 232 6.36 -8.14 12.97
CA VAL A 232 7.08 -9.06 13.86
C VAL A 232 6.12 -9.86 14.75
N THR A 233 5.06 -9.21 15.25
CA THR A 233 4.10 -9.84 16.17
C THR A 233 2.99 -10.57 15.45
N ALA A 234 2.59 -10.08 14.26
CA ALA A 234 1.39 -10.50 13.53
C ALA A 234 0.11 -10.42 14.39
N ASP A 235 0.09 -9.59 15.43
CA ASP A 235 -1.05 -9.38 16.29
C ASP A 235 -2.14 -8.57 15.57
N PRO A 236 -3.42 -9.02 15.56
CA PRO A 236 -4.49 -8.35 14.83
C PRO A 236 -4.76 -6.90 15.28
N ALA A 237 -4.60 -6.58 16.57
CA ALA A 237 -4.79 -5.23 17.10
C ALA A 237 -3.63 -4.33 16.70
N GLU A 238 -2.38 -4.82 16.77
CA GLU A 238 -1.22 -4.08 16.29
C GLU A 238 -1.30 -3.82 14.78
N VAL A 239 -1.76 -4.81 14.00
CA VAL A 239 -2.01 -4.64 12.55
C VAL A 239 -3.08 -3.58 12.29
N ALA A 240 -4.18 -3.58 13.05
CA ALA A 240 -5.22 -2.56 12.92
C ALA A 240 -4.68 -1.16 13.26
N GLY A 241 -3.91 -1.02 14.33
CA GLY A 241 -3.25 0.22 14.71
C GLY A 241 -2.25 0.71 13.66
N ALA A 242 -1.43 -0.19 13.12
CA ALA A 242 -0.48 0.11 12.04
C ALA A 242 -1.20 0.60 10.77
N LYS A 243 -2.32 -0.04 10.39
CA LYS A 243 -3.15 0.37 9.24
C LYS A 243 -3.70 1.79 9.42
N LEU A 244 -4.29 2.10 10.58
CA LEU A 244 -4.80 3.44 10.90
C LEU A 244 -3.71 4.52 10.80
N LEU A 245 -2.55 4.25 11.39
CA LEU A 245 -1.41 5.18 11.36
C LEU A 245 -0.88 5.39 9.95
N ALA A 246 -0.74 4.33 9.18
CA ALA A 246 -0.21 4.38 7.82
C ALA A 246 -1.17 5.09 6.84
N ASP A 247 -2.47 4.81 6.92
CA ASP A 247 -3.49 5.49 6.12
C ASP A 247 -3.55 6.99 6.45
N GLY A 248 -3.56 7.32 7.75
CA GLY A 248 -3.53 8.70 8.22
C GLY A 248 -2.27 9.45 7.78
N ALA A 249 -1.10 8.80 7.82
CA ALA A 249 0.17 9.36 7.37
C ALA A 249 0.16 9.58 5.85
N ALA A 250 -0.23 8.59 5.06
CA ALA A 250 -0.25 8.68 3.60
C ALA A 250 -1.16 9.81 3.10
N VAL A 251 -2.39 9.89 3.62
CA VAL A 251 -3.35 10.92 3.20
C VAL A 251 -2.90 12.32 3.62
N ARG A 252 -2.47 12.49 4.87
CA ARG A 252 -2.06 13.81 5.39
C ARG A 252 -0.76 14.27 4.74
N ASN A 253 0.23 13.39 4.59
CA ASN A 253 1.50 13.74 3.96
C ASN A 253 1.33 14.08 2.47
N ALA A 254 0.48 13.35 1.74
CA ALA A 254 0.21 13.69 0.35
C ALA A 254 -0.49 15.05 0.22
N ARG A 255 -1.42 15.42 1.12
CA ARG A 255 -2.02 16.76 1.17
C ARG A 255 -0.99 17.84 1.48
N ASP A 256 -0.14 17.62 2.46
CA ASP A 256 0.91 18.57 2.84
C ASP A 256 1.95 18.72 1.73
N CYS A 257 2.29 17.61 1.04
CA CYS A 257 3.16 17.65 -0.14
C CYS A 257 2.54 18.52 -1.26
N LEU A 258 1.25 18.37 -1.53
CA LEU A 258 0.51 19.23 -2.47
C LEU A 258 0.57 20.69 -2.03
N GLN A 259 0.40 20.97 -0.74
CA GLN A 259 0.49 22.33 -0.18
C GLN A 259 1.88 22.93 -0.38
N VAL A 260 2.96 22.17 -0.17
CA VAL A 260 4.35 22.62 -0.40
C VAL A 260 4.57 22.95 -1.87
N HIS A 261 4.02 22.15 -2.80
CA HIS A 261 4.11 22.40 -4.25
C HIS A 261 3.23 23.58 -4.70
N GLY A 262 2.26 24.02 -3.88
CA GLY A 262 1.34 25.09 -4.22
C GLY A 262 0.55 24.80 -5.49
N GLY A 263 0.34 25.80 -6.35
CA GLY A 263 -0.41 25.64 -7.60
C GLY A 263 0.11 24.54 -8.52
N MET A 264 1.42 24.30 -8.54
CA MET A 264 2.03 23.22 -9.35
C MET A 264 1.57 21.84 -8.90
N GLY A 265 1.35 21.60 -7.60
CA GLY A 265 0.90 20.30 -7.09
C GLY A 265 -0.47 19.88 -7.60
N PHE A 266 -1.31 20.84 -7.99
CA PHE A 266 -2.66 20.57 -8.52
C PHE A 266 -2.70 20.41 -10.04
N THR A 267 -1.58 20.61 -10.73
CA THR A 267 -1.50 20.40 -12.17
C THR A 267 -1.35 18.92 -12.50
N TRP A 268 -1.79 18.54 -13.71
CA TRP A 268 -1.67 17.14 -14.15
C TRP A 268 -0.23 16.71 -14.41
N GLU A 269 0.70 17.65 -14.61
CA GLU A 269 2.13 17.42 -14.81
C GLU A 269 2.85 17.00 -13.52
N ALA A 270 2.30 17.34 -12.34
CA ALA A 270 2.86 16.94 -11.06
C ALA A 270 2.41 15.52 -10.68
N ASP A 271 3.33 14.69 -10.16
CA ASP A 271 3.02 13.31 -9.76
C ASP A 271 2.46 13.23 -8.33
N VAL A 272 2.60 14.31 -7.55
CA VAL A 272 2.26 14.32 -6.11
C VAL A 272 0.79 14.05 -5.82
N HIS A 273 -0.13 14.48 -6.71
CA HIS A 273 -1.56 14.23 -6.55
C HIS A 273 -1.93 12.73 -6.69
N LEU A 274 -1.07 11.94 -7.36
CA LEU A 274 -1.27 10.50 -7.51
C LEU A 274 -1.13 9.78 -6.16
N HIS A 275 -0.19 10.24 -5.31
CA HIS A 275 -0.05 9.72 -3.95
C HIS A 275 -1.31 9.92 -3.12
N LEU A 276 -1.95 11.09 -3.19
CA LEU A 276 -3.19 11.37 -2.48
C LEU A 276 -4.35 10.50 -2.96
N LYS A 277 -4.52 10.40 -4.27
CA LYS A 277 -5.58 9.59 -4.88
C LYS A 277 -5.45 8.11 -4.56
N ARG A 278 -4.21 7.59 -4.63
CA ARG A 278 -3.87 6.22 -4.25
C ARG A 278 -4.11 5.99 -2.76
N ALA A 279 -3.73 6.92 -1.90
CA ALA A 279 -3.90 6.81 -0.46
C ALA A 279 -5.39 6.71 -0.06
N TRP A 280 -6.29 7.43 -0.73
CA TRP A 280 -7.73 7.31 -0.49
C TRP A 280 -8.28 5.93 -0.82
N VAL A 281 -7.88 5.34 -1.94
CA VAL A 281 -8.34 4.00 -2.31
C VAL A 281 -7.77 2.93 -1.38
N ARG A 282 -6.47 3.02 -1.05
CA ARG A 282 -5.82 2.06 -0.15
C ARG A 282 -6.33 2.12 1.28
N ALA A 283 -6.84 3.28 1.74
CA ALA A 283 -7.47 3.41 3.06
C ALA A 283 -8.75 2.54 3.19
N GLU A 284 -9.40 2.24 2.08
CA GLU A 284 -10.59 1.39 2.03
C GLU A 284 -10.28 -0.09 1.76
N GLN A 285 -8.99 -0.45 1.50
CA GLN A 285 -8.60 -1.82 1.18
C GLN A 285 -8.31 -2.63 2.44
N TRP A 286 -8.77 -3.90 2.46
CA TRP A 286 -8.58 -4.95 3.46
C TRP A 286 -9.18 -4.65 4.84
N ARG A 287 -9.02 -3.45 5.34
CA ARG A 287 -9.60 -2.98 6.60
C ARG A 287 -9.80 -1.46 6.53
N THR A 288 -11.00 -1.02 6.72
CA THR A 288 -11.34 0.42 6.82
C THR A 288 -10.96 0.97 8.20
N ALA A 289 -10.88 2.29 8.33
CA ALA A 289 -10.60 2.94 9.61
C ALA A 289 -11.62 2.56 10.67
N GLY A 290 -12.93 2.57 10.35
CA GLY A 290 -13.98 2.18 11.30
C GLY A 290 -13.84 0.76 11.82
N GLU A 291 -13.52 -0.20 10.94
CA GLU A 291 -13.29 -1.60 11.33
C GLU A 291 -12.03 -1.78 12.19
N ALA A 292 -11.00 -0.99 11.95
CA ALA A 292 -9.80 -1.00 12.77
C ALA A 292 -10.06 -0.38 14.15
N GLU A 293 -10.80 0.71 14.22
CA GLU A 293 -11.20 1.38 15.45
C GLU A 293 -12.11 0.48 16.31
N GLU A 294 -13.08 -0.23 15.70
CA GLU A 294 -13.93 -1.21 16.40
C GLU A 294 -13.09 -2.32 17.03
N LEU A 295 -12.17 -2.93 16.28
CA LEU A 295 -11.28 -3.98 16.79
C LEU A 295 -10.44 -3.49 17.99
N LEU A 296 -9.83 -2.31 17.87
CA LEU A 296 -9.01 -1.74 18.94
C LEU A 296 -9.84 -1.42 20.18
N ALA A 297 -11.08 -0.94 20.01
CA ALA A 297 -11.99 -0.69 21.12
C ALA A 297 -12.41 -1.99 21.82
N GLU A 298 -12.69 -3.06 21.09
CA GLU A 298 -13.00 -4.38 21.66
C GLU A 298 -11.83 -4.92 22.47
N GLU A 299 -10.59 -4.82 21.98
CA GLU A 299 -9.38 -5.28 22.71
C GLU A 299 -9.15 -4.47 23.99
N LEU A 300 -9.32 -3.15 23.95
CA LEU A 300 -9.18 -2.30 25.14
C LEU A 300 -10.20 -2.66 26.22
N LEU A 301 -11.47 -2.85 25.84
CA LEU A 301 -12.54 -3.24 26.75
C LEU A 301 -12.30 -4.64 27.35
N ALA A 302 -11.80 -5.59 26.56
CA ALA A 302 -11.46 -6.92 27.06
C ALA A 302 -10.32 -6.87 28.08
N ALA A 303 -9.30 -6.05 27.83
CA ALA A 303 -8.18 -5.86 28.77
C ALA A 303 -8.63 -5.21 30.10
N GLU A 304 -9.54 -4.23 30.07
CA GLU A 304 -10.08 -3.61 31.29
C GLU A 304 -10.90 -4.60 32.15
N LEU A 305 -11.71 -5.45 31.51
CA LEU A 305 -12.49 -6.47 32.22
C LEU A 305 -11.60 -7.49 32.93
N LEU A 306 -10.47 -7.87 32.34
CA LEU A 306 -9.50 -8.79 32.95
C LEU A 306 -8.79 -8.15 34.14
N THR A 307 -8.53 -6.85 34.11
CA THR A 307 -7.88 -6.12 35.22
C THR A 307 -8.84 -5.79 36.39
N ALA A 308 -10.14 -5.64 36.12
CA ALA A 308 -11.17 -5.33 37.11
C ALA A 308 -11.68 -6.58 37.87
N GLY A 309 -11.42 -7.81 37.36
CA GLY A 309 -11.87 -9.07 37.92
C GLY A 309 -10.80 -9.82 38.76
N GLY A 310 -9.59 -9.26 38.91
CA GLY A 310 -8.49 -9.78 39.74
C GLY A 310 -8.24 -8.93 40.95
#